data_629f86804b35cfca0e34030ed4357cc9
#
_entry.id   629f86804b35cfca0e34030ed4357cc9
#
_cell.length_a   1.000
_cell.length_b   1.000
_cell.length_c   1.000
_cell.angle_alpha   90.00
_cell.angle_beta   90.00
_cell.angle_gamma   90.00
#
_symmetry.space_group_name_H-M   'P 1'
#
loop_
_entity.id
_entity.type
_entity.pdbx_description
1 polymer ?
#
loop_
_entity_poly.entity_id
_entity_poly.type
_entity_poly.pdbx_seq_one_letter_code
_entity_poly.pdbx_strand_id
1 'polypeptide(L)'
;MNSRTLNGLPSGRFCRTSHVAFPRVDDRRVLNGIFWVLRSGAPWRDLPVYYGPRTTCYNRFVRWRQAGVWDRIMDALAAGHDAAVQMIDTSVVRVHQHGACIADNNHQDIGRSRGGLTSKIHAVVDNNGLPVHLALTPGEAHDNRLCSVLLSALLPQTMLLADRGYDANWIRELARQQGAWANIPPKRNRKDPICFSPYLYRARNLIERFFNKIKQCRRVATRYDKLAANYLAFVKLASIRIWLRANESTP
;
A
#
# COMPACT_ATOMS: atom_id res chain seq x y z
N MET A 1 63.35 13.45 57.26
CA MET A 1 63.91 12.19 56.77
C MET A 1 63.01 11.68 55.68
N ASN A 2 63.62 11.41 54.49
CA ASN A 2 63.21 10.66 53.32
C ASN A 2 61.86 10.96 52.64
N SER A 3 61.78 11.74 51.62
CA SER A 3 61.96 11.50 50.14
C SER A 3 61.60 10.11 49.66
N ARG A 4 60.58 10.07 48.84
CA ARG A 4 60.58 9.24 47.59
C ARG A 4 59.47 9.67 46.67
N THR A 5 59.88 10.30 45.59
CA THR A 5 59.25 10.46 44.32
C THR A 5 59.00 9.08 43.69
N LEU A 6 57.84 8.86 43.10
CA LEU A 6 57.67 7.90 42.02
C LEU A 6 56.74 8.52 40.93
N ASN A 7 57.36 8.81 39.84
CA ASN A 7 56.75 8.99 38.53
C ASN A 7 56.05 7.73 38.08
N GLY A 8 54.92 7.85 37.43
CA GLY A 8 54.25 6.77 36.75
C GLY A 8 53.01 7.26 35.99
N LEU A 9 53.20 7.96 34.88
CA LEU A 9 52.16 8.18 33.91
C LEU A 9 51.92 6.86 33.10
N PRO A 10 50.71 6.35 33.05
CA PRO A 10 50.35 5.40 31.98
C PRO A 10 49.91 6.18 30.75
N SER A 11 50.68 6.06 29.69
CA SER A 11 50.37 6.48 28.34
C SER A 11 49.03 5.91 27.92
N GLY A 12 47.98 6.72 27.97
CA GLY A 12 46.70 6.42 27.36
C GLY A 12 46.87 6.27 25.85
N ARG A 13 46.88 5.03 25.37
CA ARG A 13 46.71 4.79 23.95
C ARG A 13 45.31 5.25 23.57
N PHE A 14 45.21 6.41 22.97
CA PHE A 14 44.07 6.82 22.21
C PHE A 14 43.87 5.80 21.06
N CYS A 15 43.00 4.84 21.28
CA CYS A 15 42.47 4.00 20.19
C CYS A 15 41.66 4.93 19.28
N ARG A 16 42.31 5.46 18.25
CA ARG A 16 41.62 6.10 17.13
C ARG A 16 40.87 4.96 16.43
N THR A 17 39.62 4.74 16.81
CA THR A 17 38.68 4.06 15.96
C THR A 17 38.48 4.95 14.75
N SER A 18 39.26 4.70 13.72
CA SER A 18 38.99 5.21 12.39
C SER A 18 37.62 4.64 11.97
N HIS A 19 36.59 5.45 12.12
CA HIS A 19 35.31 5.16 11.46
C HIS A 19 35.58 5.19 9.95
N VAL A 20 35.89 4.03 9.39
CA VAL A 20 35.85 3.84 7.96
C VAL A 20 34.41 4.07 7.56
N ALA A 21 34.11 5.26 7.11
CA ALA A 21 32.81 5.60 6.57
C ALA A 21 32.61 4.79 5.29
N PHE A 22 31.95 3.65 5.40
CA PHE A 22 31.57 2.89 4.21
C PHE A 22 30.74 3.80 3.30
N PRO A 23 31.08 3.88 2.00
CA PRO A 23 30.35 4.73 1.09
C PRO A 23 28.88 4.32 1.09
N ARG A 24 28.01 5.33 1.15
CA ARG A 24 26.57 5.13 1.15
C ARG A 24 26.15 4.42 -0.14
N VAL A 25 25.43 3.31 -0.01
CA VAL A 25 24.85 2.62 -1.18
C VAL A 25 23.89 3.56 -1.89
N ASP A 26 24.03 3.66 -3.20
CA ASP A 26 23.21 4.48 -4.09
C ASP A 26 21.71 4.17 -3.91
N ASP A 27 20.90 5.22 -3.81
CA ASP A 27 19.47 5.12 -3.56
C ASP A 27 18.72 4.42 -4.71
N ARG A 28 19.17 4.63 -5.95
CA ARG A 28 18.60 3.95 -7.13
C ARG A 28 18.85 2.44 -7.08
N ARG A 29 20.06 2.05 -6.70
CA ARG A 29 20.41 0.64 -6.52
C ARG A 29 19.56 -0.02 -5.43
N VAL A 30 19.40 0.66 -4.30
CA VAL A 30 18.53 0.20 -3.20
C VAL A 30 17.09 0.09 -3.66
N LEU A 31 16.56 1.10 -4.36
CA LEU A 31 15.19 1.09 -4.88
C LEU A 31 14.96 -0.09 -5.84
N ASN A 32 15.91 -0.36 -6.73
CA ASN A 32 15.85 -1.52 -7.62
C ASN A 32 15.79 -2.84 -6.82
N GLY A 33 16.53 -2.95 -5.73
CA GLY A 33 16.47 -4.11 -4.82
C GLY A 33 15.11 -4.24 -4.14
N ILE A 34 14.52 -3.14 -3.69
CA ILE A 34 13.16 -3.13 -3.12
C ILE A 34 12.13 -3.59 -4.17
N PHE A 35 12.22 -3.09 -5.39
CA PHE A 35 11.34 -3.53 -6.49
C PHE A 35 11.56 -4.99 -6.89
N TRP A 36 12.79 -5.50 -6.79
CA TRP A 36 13.06 -6.91 -7.01
C TRP A 36 12.35 -7.78 -5.97
N VAL A 37 12.42 -7.43 -4.67
CA VAL A 37 11.69 -8.11 -3.59
C VAL A 37 10.17 -8.00 -3.80
N LEU A 38 9.67 -6.83 -4.15
CA LEU A 38 8.25 -6.61 -4.47
C LEU A 38 7.78 -7.56 -5.57
N ARG A 39 8.52 -7.66 -6.66
CA ARG A 39 8.13 -8.45 -7.83
C ARG A 39 8.28 -9.95 -7.63
N SER A 40 9.42 -10.38 -7.06
CA SER A 40 9.73 -11.79 -6.88
C SER A 40 8.95 -12.44 -5.74
N GLY A 41 8.57 -11.66 -4.70
CA GLY A 41 8.03 -12.16 -3.43
C GLY A 41 9.08 -12.84 -2.55
N ALA A 42 10.35 -12.85 -2.95
CA ALA A 42 11.43 -13.51 -2.24
C ALA A 42 11.67 -12.90 -0.85
N PRO A 43 12.14 -13.69 0.12
CA PRO A 43 12.61 -13.16 1.39
C PRO A 43 13.76 -12.16 1.20
N TRP A 44 13.84 -11.17 2.09
CA TRP A 44 14.91 -10.18 2.04
C TRP A 44 16.33 -10.79 2.08
N ARG A 45 16.48 -11.94 2.76
CA ARG A 45 17.76 -12.65 2.83
C ARG A 45 18.27 -13.16 1.48
N ASP A 46 17.36 -13.36 0.52
CA ASP A 46 17.68 -13.89 -0.80
C ASP A 46 17.88 -12.76 -1.83
N LEU A 47 17.94 -11.49 -1.35
CA LEU A 47 18.23 -10.35 -2.22
C LEU A 47 19.60 -10.51 -2.87
N PRO A 48 19.70 -10.47 -4.22
CA PRO A 48 20.97 -10.55 -4.92
C PRO A 48 21.96 -9.48 -4.45
N VAL A 49 23.21 -9.87 -4.25
CA VAL A 49 24.30 -8.99 -3.77
C VAL A 49 24.49 -7.77 -4.68
N TYR A 50 24.13 -7.91 -5.94
CA TYR A 50 24.15 -6.82 -6.92
C TYR A 50 23.39 -5.57 -6.44
N TYR A 51 22.31 -5.72 -5.68
CA TYR A 51 21.52 -4.60 -5.15
C TYR A 51 22.11 -3.99 -3.87
N GLY A 52 23.19 -4.56 -3.34
CA GLY A 52 23.82 -4.19 -2.09
C GLY A 52 23.38 -5.04 -0.89
N PRO A 53 23.86 -4.73 0.32
CA PRO A 53 23.52 -5.49 1.51
C PRO A 53 22.00 -5.51 1.77
N ARG A 54 21.44 -6.69 1.99
CA ARG A 54 20.01 -6.87 2.25
C ARG A 54 19.49 -6.01 3.40
N THR A 55 20.31 -5.85 4.46
CA THR A 55 19.98 -5.02 5.63
C THR A 55 19.87 -3.54 5.26
N THR A 56 20.73 -3.06 4.36
CA THR A 56 20.68 -1.69 3.86
C THR A 56 19.38 -1.45 3.09
N CYS A 57 19.01 -2.35 2.17
CA CYS A 57 17.78 -2.23 1.39
C CYS A 57 16.53 -2.30 2.29
N TYR A 58 16.48 -3.25 3.21
CA TYR A 58 15.37 -3.38 4.16
C TYR A 58 15.22 -2.15 5.08
N ASN A 59 16.32 -1.72 5.69
CA ASN A 59 16.29 -0.57 6.60
C ASN A 59 15.94 0.73 5.85
N ARG A 60 16.33 0.87 4.58
CA ARG A 60 15.96 1.99 3.73
C ARG A 60 14.48 1.95 3.38
N PHE A 61 13.94 0.79 3.01
CA PHE A 61 12.51 0.58 2.79
C PHE A 61 11.68 0.98 4.01
N VAL A 62 12.08 0.50 5.21
CA VAL A 62 11.37 0.82 6.46
C VAL A 62 11.45 2.32 6.79
N ARG A 63 12.62 2.95 6.65
CA ARG A 63 12.80 4.39 6.88
C ARG A 63 11.96 5.24 5.93
N TRP A 64 11.97 4.92 4.64
CA TRP A 64 11.17 5.65 3.65
C TRP A 64 9.67 5.50 3.90
N ARG A 65 9.23 4.30 4.31
CA ARG A 65 7.86 4.09 4.76
C ARG A 65 7.51 4.95 5.98
N GLN A 66 8.34 4.91 7.03
CA GLN A 66 8.11 5.68 8.26
C GLN A 66 8.12 7.19 8.01
N ALA A 67 8.96 7.65 7.10
CA ALA A 67 9.00 9.04 6.66
C ALA A 67 7.86 9.42 5.70
N GLY A 68 6.91 8.53 5.40
CA GLY A 68 5.78 8.80 4.51
C GLY A 68 6.17 9.08 3.05
N VAL A 69 7.34 8.60 2.59
CA VAL A 69 7.83 8.88 1.23
C VAL A 69 6.87 8.32 0.18
N TRP A 70 6.39 7.09 0.39
CA TRP A 70 5.48 6.43 -0.55
C TRP A 70 4.12 7.11 -0.61
N ASP A 71 3.65 7.64 0.53
CA ASP A 71 2.41 8.40 0.62
C ASP A 71 2.51 9.68 -0.20
N ARG A 72 3.55 10.48 0.04
CA ARG A 72 3.76 11.73 -0.72
C ARG A 72 3.90 11.51 -2.23
N ILE A 73 4.55 10.42 -2.65
CA ILE A 73 4.64 10.10 -4.09
C ILE A 73 3.27 9.73 -4.65
N MET A 74 2.50 8.89 -3.92
CA MET A 74 1.14 8.54 -4.33
C MET A 74 0.24 9.78 -4.43
N ASP A 75 0.27 10.63 -3.42
CA ASP A 75 -0.54 11.85 -3.38
C ASP A 75 -0.18 12.80 -4.53
N ALA A 76 1.12 12.97 -4.81
CA ALA A 76 1.58 13.80 -5.93
C ALA A 76 1.13 13.24 -7.29
N LEU A 77 1.17 11.92 -7.48
CA LEU A 77 0.71 11.27 -8.71
C LEU A 77 -0.82 11.33 -8.83
N ALA A 78 -1.53 11.12 -7.72
CA ALA A 78 -2.98 11.14 -7.69
C ALA A 78 -3.57 12.56 -7.80
N ALA A 79 -2.80 13.60 -7.53
CA ALA A 79 -3.27 14.98 -7.63
C ALA A 79 -3.76 15.36 -9.05
N GLY A 80 -3.23 14.70 -10.09
CA GLY A 80 -3.63 14.89 -11.48
C GLY A 80 -4.64 13.86 -12.00
N HIS A 81 -5.33 13.10 -11.12
CA HIS A 81 -6.27 12.06 -11.55
C HIS A 81 -7.53 12.63 -12.22
N ASP A 82 -8.09 11.87 -13.15
CA ASP A 82 -9.39 12.18 -13.75
C ASP A 82 -10.52 11.79 -12.79
N ALA A 83 -11.07 12.79 -12.14
CA ALA A 83 -12.12 12.64 -11.13
C ALA A 83 -13.53 12.44 -11.71
N ALA A 84 -13.73 12.48 -13.03
CA ALA A 84 -15.06 12.34 -13.64
C ALA A 84 -15.74 11.02 -13.24
N VAL A 85 -14.96 9.95 -13.14
CA VAL A 85 -15.41 8.64 -12.66
C VAL A 85 -14.44 8.11 -11.64
N GLN A 86 -14.95 7.68 -10.49
CA GLN A 86 -14.17 6.94 -9.50
C GLN A 86 -14.81 5.58 -9.23
N MET A 87 -13.99 4.56 -9.07
CA MET A 87 -14.43 3.19 -8.83
C MET A 87 -13.84 2.69 -7.52
N ILE A 88 -14.69 2.16 -6.65
CA ILE A 88 -14.25 1.53 -5.40
C ILE A 88 -14.52 0.03 -5.41
N ASP A 89 -13.55 -0.73 -4.95
CA ASP A 89 -13.68 -2.19 -4.76
C ASP A 89 -12.64 -2.71 -3.77
N THR A 90 -12.76 -4.00 -3.43
CA THR A 90 -11.82 -4.71 -2.55
C THR A 90 -11.25 -5.95 -3.22
N SER A 91 -10.07 -6.34 -2.77
CA SER A 91 -9.48 -7.60 -3.18
C SER A 91 -8.87 -8.34 -2.00
N VAL A 92 -9.28 -9.58 -1.81
CA VAL A 92 -8.76 -10.45 -0.74
C VAL A 92 -7.39 -10.98 -1.13
N VAL A 93 -6.50 -11.03 -0.14
CA VAL A 93 -5.15 -11.57 -0.27
C VAL A 93 -4.88 -12.55 0.88
N ARG A 94 -4.30 -13.70 0.57
CA ARG A 94 -3.88 -14.67 1.58
C ARG A 94 -2.66 -14.17 2.32
N VAL A 95 -2.65 -14.40 3.65
CA VAL A 95 -1.48 -14.16 4.48
C VAL A 95 -0.68 -15.47 4.54
N HIS A 96 0.59 -15.40 4.18
CA HIS A 96 1.51 -16.53 4.32
C HIS A 96 1.76 -16.81 5.81
N GLN A 97 2.03 -18.06 6.18
CA GLN A 97 2.30 -18.45 7.57
C GLN A 97 3.35 -17.57 8.27
N HIS A 98 4.38 -17.11 7.56
CA HIS A 98 5.38 -16.17 8.10
C HIS A 98 4.82 -14.80 8.46
N GLY A 99 3.75 -14.36 7.79
CA GLY A 99 3.05 -13.10 8.09
C GLY A 99 2.16 -13.20 9.32
N ALA A 100 1.76 -14.43 9.70
CA ALA A 100 0.84 -14.69 10.80
C ALA A 100 1.51 -14.82 12.17
N CYS A 101 2.85 -14.79 12.24
CA CYS A 101 3.62 -15.04 13.47
C CYS A 101 3.73 -13.82 14.40
N ILE A 102 2.66 -13.07 14.62
CA ILE A 102 2.59 -12.00 15.61
C ILE A 102 1.59 -12.42 16.69
N ALA A 103 1.97 -12.33 17.96
CA ALA A 103 1.13 -12.70 19.08
C ALA A 103 -0.16 -11.87 19.16
N ASP A 104 -0.09 -10.61 18.72
CA ASP A 104 -1.23 -9.70 18.61
C ASP A 104 -1.41 -9.25 17.15
N ASN A 105 -2.43 -9.80 16.49
CA ASN A 105 -2.80 -9.45 15.12
C ASN A 105 -3.90 -8.37 15.05
N ASN A 106 -4.43 -7.91 16.17
CA ASN A 106 -5.63 -7.06 16.22
C ASN A 106 -5.48 -5.73 15.49
N HIS A 107 -4.24 -5.23 15.34
CA HIS A 107 -3.94 -3.97 14.66
C HIS A 107 -3.17 -4.15 13.34
N GLN A 108 -3.11 -5.38 12.81
CA GLN A 108 -2.32 -5.68 11.61
C GLN A 108 -3.16 -5.97 10.36
N ASP A 109 -4.47 -5.70 10.40
CA ASP A 109 -5.38 -5.97 9.28
C ASP A 109 -5.26 -7.40 8.76
N ILE A 110 -5.11 -8.36 9.68
CA ILE A 110 -5.13 -9.79 9.42
C ILE A 110 -6.33 -10.39 10.12
N GLY A 111 -7.15 -11.12 9.38
CA GLY A 111 -8.31 -11.77 9.93
C GLY A 111 -8.58 -13.12 9.28
N ARG A 112 -9.53 -13.86 9.82
CA ARG A 112 -9.84 -15.22 9.37
C ARG A 112 -11.05 -15.22 8.43
N SER A 113 -10.83 -15.60 7.20
CA SER A 113 -11.90 -15.86 6.21
C SER A 113 -12.07 -17.37 5.99
N ARG A 114 -13.02 -17.77 5.13
CA ARG A 114 -13.18 -19.18 4.71
C ARG A 114 -11.89 -19.78 4.10
N GLY A 115 -11.06 -18.94 3.49
CA GLY A 115 -9.77 -19.35 2.89
C GLY A 115 -8.57 -19.33 3.85
N GLY A 116 -8.77 -19.18 5.17
CA GLY A 116 -7.73 -19.05 6.18
C GLY A 116 -7.44 -17.59 6.54
N LEU A 117 -6.19 -17.30 6.94
CA LEU A 117 -5.78 -15.94 7.28
C LEU A 117 -5.65 -15.09 6.02
N THR A 118 -6.32 -13.94 6.03
CA THR A 118 -6.41 -13.03 4.88
C THR A 118 -6.38 -11.58 5.32
N SER A 119 -6.03 -10.71 4.36
CA SER A 119 -6.21 -9.26 4.43
C SER A 119 -7.01 -8.81 3.21
N LYS A 120 -7.71 -7.69 3.29
CA LYS A 120 -8.35 -7.05 2.15
C LYS A 120 -7.60 -5.78 1.78
N ILE A 121 -7.33 -5.62 0.48
CA ILE A 121 -6.89 -4.36 -0.11
C ILE A 121 -8.13 -3.64 -0.59
N HIS A 122 -8.37 -2.45 -0.09
CA HIS A 122 -9.36 -1.51 -0.60
C HIS A 122 -8.69 -0.55 -1.55
N ALA A 123 -9.32 -0.27 -2.67
CA ALA A 123 -8.81 0.70 -3.63
C ALA A 123 -9.94 1.60 -4.16
N VAL A 124 -9.59 2.85 -4.40
CA VAL A 124 -10.33 3.76 -5.27
C VAL A 124 -9.43 4.03 -6.48
N VAL A 125 -9.97 3.86 -7.67
CA VAL A 125 -9.28 4.19 -8.92
C VAL A 125 -10.07 5.24 -9.71
N ASP A 126 -9.37 5.99 -10.54
CA ASP A 126 -9.93 7.00 -11.41
C ASP A 126 -10.52 6.41 -12.71
N ASN A 127 -10.96 7.28 -13.62
CA ASN A 127 -11.52 6.93 -14.92
C ASN A 127 -10.53 6.17 -15.84
N ASN A 128 -9.24 6.22 -15.57
CA ASN A 128 -8.19 5.49 -16.30
C ASN A 128 -7.80 4.17 -15.61
N GLY A 129 -8.42 3.86 -14.46
CA GLY A 129 -8.08 2.71 -13.63
C GLY A 129 -6.76 2.91 -12.86
N LEU A 130 -6.37 4.16 -12.62
CA LEU A 130 -5.19 4.51 -11.84
C LEU A 130 -5.56 4.71 -10.36
N PRO A 131 -4.80 4.18 -9.41
CA PRO A 131 -5.18 4.20 -8.00
C PRO A 131 -5.05 5.58 -7.39
N VAL A 132 -6.13 6.03 -6.73
CA VAL A 132 -6.20 7.31 -6.00
C VAL A 132 -6.05 7.07 -4.50
N HIS A 133 -6.80 6.13 -3.94
CA HIS A 133 -6.75 5.79 -2.52
C HIS A 133 -6.58 4.30 -2.31
N LEU A 134 -5.80 3.95 -1.28
CA LEU A 134 -5.49 2.57 -0.92
C LEU A 134 -5.55 2.40 0.60
N ALA A 135 -6.19 1.33 1.06
CA ALA A 135 -6.25 0.99 2.47
C ALA A 135 -6.31 -0.53 2.69
N LEU A 136 -6.14 -0.97 3.93
CA LEU A 136 -6.23 -2.37 4.33
C LEU A 136 -7.32 -2.56 5.38
N THR A 137 -7.88 -3.76 5.41
CA THR A 137 -8.69 -4.28 6.53
C THR A 137 -8.42 -5.77 6.73
N PRO A 138 -8.79 -6.32 7.90
CA PRO A 138 -8.87 -7.76 8.08
C PRO A 138 -9.77 -8.41 7.02
N GLY A 139 -9.44 -9.65 6.65
CA GLY A 139 -10.11 -10.32 5.52
C GLY A 139 -11.60 -10.62 5.70
N GLU A 140 -12.08 -10.74 6.94
CA GLU A 140 -13.51 -10.91 7.27
C GLU A 140 -14.29 -9.58 7.30
N ALA A 141 -13.61 -8.44 7.34
CA ALA A 141 -14.27 -7.15 7.40
C ALA A 141 -15.16 -6.93 6.16
N HIS A 142 -16.30 -6.28 6.35
CA HIS A 142 -17.20 -5.96 5.25
C HIS A 142 -16.54 -4.96 4.27
N ASP A 143 -16.80 -5.11 2.96
CA ASP A 143 -16.15 -4.31 1.91
C ASP A 143 -16.43 -2.80 2.03
N ASN A 144 -17.56 -2.43 2.57
CA ASN A 144 -17.95 -1.03 2.74
C ASN A 144 -17.40 -0.36 4.04
N ARG A 145 -16.64 -1.10 4.87
CA ARG A 145 -16.16 -0.60 6.17
C ARG A 145 -15.37 0.71 6.08
N LEU A 146 -14.59 0.88 5.01
CA LEU A 146 -13.75 2.07 4.82
C LEU A 146 -14.34 3.10 3.85
N CYS A 147 -15.60 2.95 3.40
CA CYS A 147 -16.19 3.87 2.44
C CYS A 147 -16.19 5.32 2.91
N SER A 148 -16.49 5.59 4.18
CA SER A 148 -16.48 6.95 4.72
C SER A 148 -15.13 7.63 4.61
N VAL A 149 -14.03 6.87 4.78
CA VAL A 149 -12.66 7.39 4.68
C VAL A 149 -12.23 7.49 3.22
N LEU A 150 -12.45 6.43 2.43
CA LEU A 150 -11.98 6.36 1.05
C LEU A 150 -12.73 7.30 0.09
N LEU A 151 -13.99 7.58 0.39
CA LEU A 151 -14.85 8.44 -0.41
C LEU A 151 -14.96 9.87 0.15
N SER A 152 -14.22 10.21 1.21
CA SER A 152 -14.27 11.54 1.82
C SER A 152 -13.80 12.66 0.89
N ALA A 153 -13.00 12.34 -0.12
CA ALA A 153 -12.43 13.26 -1.08
C ALA A 153 -13.09 13.17 -2.48
N LEU A 154 -14.30 12.61 -2.57
CA LEU A 154 -15.06 12.66 -3.84
C LEU A 154 -15.30 14.12 -4.23
N LEU A 155 -15.01 14.44 -5.49
CA LEU A 155 -15.28 15.77 -6.03
C LEU A 155 -16.74 15.88 -6.50
N PRO A 156 -17.31 17.09 -6.51
CA PRO A 156 -18.62 17.34 -7.13
C PRO A 156 -18.65 16.87 -8.58
N GLN A 157 -19.80 16.38 -9.04
CA GLN A 157 -20.05 15.82 -10.37
C GLN A 157 -19.30 14.50 -10.67
N THR A 158 -18.58 13.92 -9.70
CA THR A 158 -17.97 12.61 -9.86
C THR A 158 -19.03 11.50 -9.94
N MET A 159 -18.86 10.56 -10.86
CA MET A 159 -19.63 9.32 -10.88
C MET A 159 -18.91 8.26 -10.06
N LEU A 160 -19.54 7.76 -9.00
CA LEU A 160 -19.01 6.66 -8.18
C LEU A 160 -19.56 5.33 -8.70
N LEU A 161 -18.68 4.43 -9.15
CA LEU A 161 -19.00 3.05 -9.50
C LEU A 161 -18.55 2.11 -8.39
N ALA A 162 -19.45 1.24 -7.96
CA ALA A 162 -19.14 0.19 -6.99
C ALA A 162 -20.03 -1.04 -7.24
N ASP A 163 -19.65 -2.18 -6.70
CA ASP A 163 -20.44 -3.40 -6.83
C ASP A 163 -21.69 -3.37 -5.92
N ARG A 164 -22.53 -4.40 -6.05
CA ARG A 164 -23.77 -4.55 -5.26
C ARG A 164 -23.51 -4.65 -3.75
N GLY A 165 -22.31 -5.06 -3.33
CA GLY A 165 -21.92 -5.09 -1.92
C GLY A 165 -21.96 -3.71 -1.26
N TYR A 166 -21.73 -2.67 -2.06
CA TYR A 166 -21.76 -1.27 -1.63
C TYR A 166 -23.17 -0.63 -1.67
N ASP A 167 -24.20 -1.36 -2.08
CA ASP A 167 -25.57 -0.82 -2.09
C ASP A 167 -26.12 -0.67 -0.69
N ALA A 168 -25.86 0.50 -0.11
CA ALA A 168 -26.39 0.96 1.18
C ALA A 168 -26.80 2.43 1.08
N ASN A 169 -27.88 2.81 1.76
CA ASN A 169 -28.41 4.18 1.71
C ASN A 169 -27.36 5.21 2.17
N TRP A 170 -26.64 4.89 3.24
CA TRP A 170 -25.60 5.79 3.76
C TRP A 170 -24.44 6.05 2.78
N ILE A 171 -24.07 5.08 1.94
CA ILE A 171 -23.02 5.26 0.91
C ILE A 171 -23.54 6.18 -0.20
N ARG A 172 -24.78 6.00 -0.63
CA ARG A 172 -25.42 6.85 -1.62
C ARG A 172 -25.59 8.27 -1.10
N GLU A 173 -25.98 8.41 0.16
CA GLU A 173 -26.10 9.69 0.82
C GLU A 173 -24.73 10.38 0.97
N LEU A 174 -23.67 9.64 1.34
CA LEU A 174 -22.31 10.15 1.36
C LEU A 174 -21.89 10.71 -0.01
N ALA A 175 -22.12 9.96 -1.09
CA ALA A 175 -21.84 10.44 -2.43
C ALA A 175 -22.66 11.69 -2.78
N ARG A 176 -23.95 11.72 -2.46
CA ARG A 176 -24.86 12.86 -2.71
C ARG A 176 -24.41 14.12 -1.97
N GLN A 177 -23.98 13.99 -0.72
CA GLN A 177 -23.45 15.10 0.10
C GLN A 177 -22.19 15.71 -0.48
N GLN A 178 -21.40 14.90 -1.20
CA GLN A 178 -20.22 15.36 -1.94
C GLN A 178 -20.55 15.90 -3.33
N GLY A 179 -21.84 15.96 -3.72
CA GLY A 179 -22.25 16.35 -5.06
C GLY A 179 -21.93 15.31 -6.14
N ALA A 180 -21.67 14.08 -5.76
CA ALA A 180 -21.37 12.95 -6.65
C ALA A 180 -22.61 12.07 -6.88
N TRP A 181 -22.60 11.30 -7.97
CA TRP A 181 -23.66 10.36 -8.31
C TRP A 181 -23.20 8.92 -8.14
N ALA A 182 -23.91 8.14 -7.29
CA ALA A 182 -23.60 6.74 -7.03
C ALA A 182 -24.31 5.81 -8.02
N ASN A 183 -23.61 5.31 -9.04
CA ASN A 183 -24.07 4.30 -9.96
C ASN A 183 -23.71 2.88 -9.47
N ILE A 184 -24.46 2.42 -8.48
CA ILE A 184 -24.29 1.13 -7.79
C ILE A 184 -25.51 0.25 -8.11
N PRO A 185 -25.34 -1.01 -8.55
CA PRO A 185 -26.48 -1.88 -8.84
C PRO A 185 -27.29 -2.18 -7.56
N PRO A 186 -28.62 -2.11 -7.61
CA PRO A 186 -29.45 -2.35 -6.44
C PRO A 186 -29.39 -3.80 -5.98
N LYS A 187 -29.49 -4.02 -4.66
CA LYS A 187 -29.72 -5.36 -4.08
C LYS A 187 -31.09 -5.88 -4.45
N ARG A 188 -31.24 -7.20 -4.57
CA ARG A 188 -32.50 -7.85 -4.94
C ARG A 188 -33.68 -7.50 -3.99
N ASN A 189 -33.36 -7.29 -2.73
CA ASN A 189 -34.34 -6.99 -1.67
C ASN A 189 -34.55 -5.49 -1.45
N ARG A 190 -34.01 -4.62 -2.32
CA ARG A 190 -34.22 -3.18 -2.21
C ARG A 190 -35.68 -2.85 -2.60
N LYS A 191 -36.37 -2.11 -1.72
CA LYS A 191 -37.76 -1.71 -1.92
C LYS A 191 -37.88 -0.45 -2.79
N ASP A 192 -36.97 0.49 -2.58
CA ASP A 192 -36.98 1.78 -3.27
C ASP A 192 -36.31 1.66 -4.64
N PRO A 193 -36.94 2.13 -5.72
CA PRO A 193 -36.35 2.17 -7.04
C PRO A 193 -35.17 3.14 -7.05
N ILE A 194 -34.09 2.74 -7.73
CA ILE A 194 -32.85 3.53 -7.83
C ILE A 194 -32.48 3.71 -9.28
N CYS A 195 -32.08 4.92 -9.65
CA CYS A 195 -31.45 5.18 -10.94
C CYS A 195 -30.12 4.43 -11.03
N PHE A 196 -30.00 3.55 -11.98
CA PHE A 196 -28.80 2.73 -12.24
C PHE A 196 -28.62 2.56 -13.75
N SER A 197 -27.42 2.84 -14.25
CA SER A 197 -27.05 2.64 -15.64
C SER A 197 -26.14 1.42 -15.79
N PRO A 198 -26.63 0.30 -16.35
CA PRO A 198 -25.79 -0.87 -16.63
C PRO A 198 -24.69 -0.59 -17.67
N TYR A 199 -24.94 0.36 -18.58
CA TYR A 199 -23.95 0.77 -19.58
C TYR A 199 -22.72 1.40 -18.93
N LEU A 200 -22.92 2.41 -18.10
CA LEU A 200 -21.84 3.10 -17.39
C LEU A 200 -21.14 2.19 -16.37
N TYR A 201 -21.88 1.24 -15.80
CA TYR A 201 -21.34 0.27 -14.85
C TYR A 201 -20.26 -0.64 -15.45
N ARG A 202 -20.25 -0.84 -16.78
CA ARG A 202 -19.23 -1.67 -17.47
C ARG A 202 -17.80 -1.13 -17.24
N ALA A 203 -17.64 0.18 -17.06
CA ALA A 203 -16.35 0.79 -16.79
C ALA A 203 -15.69 0.27 -15.48
N ARG A 204 -16.49 -0.29 -14.56
CA ARG A 204 -16.00 -0.87 -13.30
C ARG A 204 -14.94 -1.97 -13.51
N ASN A 205 -14.86 -2.58 -14.69
CA ASN A 205 -13.80 -3.57 -14.98
C ASN A 205 -12.38 -2.99 -14.82
N LEU A 206 -12.20 -1.67 -14.85
CA LEU A 206 -10.90 -1.02 -14.71
C LEU A 206 -10.31 -1.23 -13.30
N ILE A 207 -11.14 -1.25 -12.25
CA ILE A 207 -10.63 -1.53 -10.90
C ILE A 207 -10.24 -3.01 -10.75
N GLU A 208 -10.95 -3.94 -11.41
CA GLU A 208 -10.56 -5.35 -11.44
C GLU A 208 -9.22 -5.53 -12.18
N ARG A 209 -9.05 -4.83 -13.29
CA ARG A 209 -7.77 -4.78 -14.04
C ARG A 209 -6.64 -4.19 -13.19
N PHE A 210 -6.92 -3.17 -12.39
CA PHE A 210 -5.94 -2.62 -11.45
C PHE A 210 -5.49 -3.69 -10.45
N PHE A 211 -6.42 -4.39 -9.78
CA PHE A 211 -6.06 -5.47 -8.86
C PHE A 211 -5.24 -6.57 -9.54
N ASN A 212 -5.59 -6.95 -10.75
CA ASN A 212 -4.82 -7.91 -11.52
C ASN A 212 -3.39 -7.42 -11.79
N LYS A 213 -3.21 -6.14 -12.14
CA LYS A 213 -1.89 -5.53 -12.39
C LYS A 213 -1.01 -5.53 -11.13
N ILE A 214 -1.52 -5.09 -9.97
CA ILE A 214 -0.71 -5.07 -8.74
C ILE A 214 -0.37 -6.48 -8.26
N LYS A 215 -1.27 -7.45 -8.44
CA LYS A 215 -1.04 -8.85 -8.05
C LYS A 215 -0.03 -9.59 -8.95
N GLN A 216 0.42 -9.02 -10.07
CA GLN A 216 1.60 -9.50 -10.78
C GLN A 216 2.87 -9.37 -9.92
N CYS A 217 2.87 -8.49 -8.92
CA CYS A 217 3.88 -8.45 -7.88
C CYS A 217 3.56 -9.52 -6.83
N ARG A 218 4.39 -10.56 -6.76
CA ARG A 218 4.16 -11.71 -5.84
C ARG A 218 4.06 -11.29 -4.38
N ARG A 219 4.78 -10.24 -3.97
CA ARG A 219 4.73 -9.70 -2.61
C ARG A 219 3.39 -9.02 -2.28
N VAL A 220 2.64 -8.59 -3.31
CA VAL A 220 1.27 -8.08 -3.17
C VAL A 220 0.25 -9.21 -3.28
N ALA A 221 0.44 -10.16 -4.20
CA ALA A 221 -0.47 -11.29 -4.40
C ALA A 221 -0.60 -12.20 -3.18
N THR A 222 0.49 -12.30 -2.39
CA THR A 222 0.53 -13.00 -1.11
C THR A 222 1.20 -12.10 -0.07
N ARG A 223 0.55 -11.92 1.07
CA ARG A 223 1.10 -11.11 2.14
C ARG A 223 2.09 -11.92 2.98
N TYR A 224 3.38 -11.57 2.89
CA TYR A 224 4.45 -12.12 3.73
C TYR A 224 4.79 -11.20 4.90
N ASP A 225 4.38 -9.94 4.83
CA ASP A 225 4.75 -8.91 5.81
C ASP A 225 3.84 -8.99 7.02
N LYS A 226 4.46 -9.09 8.21
CA LYS A 226 3.76 -9.10 9.49
C LYS A 226 3.03 -7.77 9.71
N LEU A 227 3.75 -6.66 9.55
CA LEU A 227 3.21 -5.32 9.76
C LEU A 227 2.33 -4.90 8.59
N ALA A 228 1.10 -4.46 8.88
CA ALA A 228 0.17 -3.90 7.90
C ALA A 228 0.79 -2.74 7.13
N ALA A 229 1.49 -1.84 7.82
CA ALA A 229 2.16 -0.69 7.22
C ALA A 229 3.22 -1.09 6.18
N ASN A 230 3.98 -2.19 6.40
CA ASN A 230 4.95 -2.68 5.42
C ASN A 230 4.24 -3.24 4.18
N TYR A 231 3.17 -4.01 4.40
CA TYR A 231 2.40 -4.57 3.30
C TYR A 231 1.73 -3.46 2.47
N LEU A 232 1.11 -2.48 3.11
CA LEU A 232 0.52 -1.33 2.42
C LEU A 232 1.57 -0.53 1.63
N ALA A 233 2.79 -0.39 2.16
CA ALA A 233 3.88 0.25 1.44
C ALA A 233 4.24 -0.50 0.14
N PHE A 234 4.22 -1.83 0.13
CA PHE A 234 4.40 -2.61 -1.10
C PHE A 234 3.24 -2.46 -2.08
N VAL A 235 2.00 -2.38 -1.59
CA VAL A 235 0.82 -2.09 -2.43
C VAL A 235 0.97 -0.70 -3.07
N LYS A 236 1.37 0.32 -2.31
CA LYS A 236 1.65 1.67 -2.81
C LYS A 236 2.77 1.68 -3.85
N LEU A 237 3.87 0.99 -3.61
CA LEU A 237 4.98 0.88 -4.57
C LEU A 237 4.54 0.23 -5.90
N ALA A 238 3.73 -0.83 -5.85
CA ALA A 238 3.17 -1.44 -7.04
C ALA A 238 2.26 -0.45 -7.80
N SER A 239 1.49 0.35 -7.08
CA SER A 239 0.60 1.39 -7.60
C SER A 239 1.36 2.56 -8.22
N ILE A 240 2.40 3.06 -7.56
CA ILE A 240 3.33 4.08 -8.10
C ILE A 240 3.89 3.63 -9.45
N ARG A 241 4.30 2.37 -9.56
CA ARG A 241 4.81 1.85 -10.84
C ARG A 241 3.75 1.87 -11.94
N ILE A 242 2.48 1.64 -11.62
CA ILE A 242 1.39 1.72 -12.61
C ILE A 242 1.21 3.16 -13.08
N TRP A 243 1.21 4.13 -12.16
CA TRP A 243 1.16 5.56 -12.49
C TRP A 243 2.31 6.00 -13.39
N LEU A 244 3.55 5.67 -13.03
CA LEU A 244 4.72 6.05 -13.82
C LEU A 244 4.64 5.50 -15.24
N ARG A 245 4.20 4.25 -15.42
CA ARG A 245 4.01 3.66 -16.74
C ARG A 245 2.90 4.32 -17.56
N ALA A 246 1.82 4.74 -16.92
CA ALA A 246 0.76 5.47 -17.59
C ALA A 246 1.27 6.82 -18.11
N ASN A 247 2.03 7.55 -17.29
CA ASN A 247 2.61 8.84 -17.66
C ASN A 247 3.69 8.71 -18.76
N GLU A 248 4.51 7.63 -18.74
CA GLU A 248 5.50 7.36 -19.79
C GLU A 248 4.86 6.99 -21.13
N SER A 249 3.62 6.48 -21.13
CA SER A 249 2.89 6.05 -22.32
C SER A 249 2.01 7.17 -22.92
N THR A 250 1.98 8.34 -22.29
CA THR A 250 1.28 9.51 -22.81
C THR A 250 2.25 10.28 -23.71
N PRO A 251 1.95 10.46 -25.01
CA PRO A 251 2.82 11.15 -25.97
C PRO A 251 3.02 12.63 -25.64
#